data_8bf6b5e7e75bfaa8482bc7c4a164ffa8
#
_entry.id   8bf6b5e7e75bfaa8482bc7c4a164ffa8
#
_cell.length_a   1.000
_cell.length_b   1.000
_cell.length_c   1.000
_cell.angle_alpha   90.00
_cell.angle_beta   90.00
_cell.angle_gamma   90.00
#
_symmetry.space_group_name_H-M   'P 1'
#
loop_
_entity.id
_entity.type
_entity.pdbx_description
1 polymer ?
#
loop_
_entity_poly.entity_id
_entity_poly.type
_entity_poly.pdbx_seq_one_letter_code
_entity_poly.pdbx_strand_id
1 'polypeptide(L)'
;MLEKGERLVKIKAIDWGYWDDSSGYEIKEDSFEPYTGWIYGQVIIDTDNYIAIASEVFGDGRARKITSLPKTAIIEIIEFKRKNG
;
A
#
# COMPACT_ATOMS: atom_id res chain seq x y z
N MET A 1 -8.56 -4.43 -19.95
CA MET A 1 -7.15 -4.38 -20.42
C MET A 1 -6.51 -3.11 -19.91
N LEU A 2 -5.27 -3.19 -19.45
CA LEU A 2 -4.54 -2.02 -19.02
C LEU A 2 -4.11 -1.17 -20.21
N GLU A 3 -4.26 0.14 -20.08
CA GLU A 3 -3.73 1.07 -21.06
C GLU A 3 -2.22 1.21 -20.88
N LYS A 4 -1.54 1.66 -21.95
CA LYS A 4 -0.11 1.90 -21.89
C LYS A 4 0.20 2.98 -20.85
N GLY A 5 1.13 2.70 -19.96
CA GLY A 5 1.51 3.61 -18.89
C GLY A 5 0.79 3.38 -17.57
N GLU A 6 -0.30 2.62 -17.57
CA GLU A 6 -0.96 2.27 -16.32
C GLU A 6 -0.18 1.19 -15.57
N ARG A 7 -0.05 1.40 -14.27
CA ARG A 7 0.62 0.44 -13.40
C ARG A 7 -0.37 0.01 -12.32
N LEU A 8 -0.81 -1.23 -12.41
CA LEU A 8 -1.60 -1.85 -11.34
C LEU A 8 -0.66 -2.67 -10.49
N VAL A 9 -0.74 -2.48 -9.17
CA VAL A 9 0.16 -3.12 -8.23
C VAL A 9 -0.60 -3.68 -7.04
N LYS A 10 0.03 -4.66 -6.38
CA LYS A 10 -0.27 -4.95 -4.99
C LYS A 10 1.00 -4.72 -4.19
N ILE A 11 0.86 -4.09 -3.05
CA ILE A 11 1.97 -3.68 -2.21
C ILE A 11 1.81 -4.32 -0.84
N LYS A 12 2.83 -5.06 -0.41
CA LYS A 12 2.90 -5.54 0.96
C LYS A 12 3.60 -4.49 1.80
N ALA A 13 2.93 -3.99 2.80
CA ALA A 13 3.44 -2.91 3.62
C ALA A 13 3.31 -3.23 5.10
N ILE A 14 4.16 -2.62 5.89
CA ILE A 14 4.09 -2.66 7.35
C ILE A 14 3.14 -1.55 7.78
N ASP A 15 2.11 -1.94 8.54
CA ASP A 15 1.24 -0.98 9.19
C ASP A 15 1.72 -0.84 10.65
N TRP A 16 1.60 0.36 11.18
CA TRP A 16 1.97 0.53 12.58
C TRP A 16 0.79 0.23 13.48
N GLY A 17 1.08 -0.24 14.69
CA GLY A 17 0.05 -0.57 15.66
C GLY A 17 0.01 0.40 16.81
N TYR A 18 -1.14 0.46 17.47
CA TYR A 18 -1.35 1.23 18.67
C TYR A 18 -2.12 0.36 19.67
N TRP A 19 -1.59 0.23 20.87
CA TRP A 19 -2.19 -0.59 21.90
C TRP A 19 -2.45 0.26 23.13
N ASP A 20 -3.70 0.31 23.57
CA ASP A 20 -4.09 1.11 24.72
C ASP A 20 -5.16 0.37 25.51
N ASP A 21 -4.74 -0.30 26.57
CA ASP A 21 -5.63 -0.96 27.52
C ASP A 21 -5.34 -0.39 28.89
N SER A 22 -6.38 0.01 29.62
CA SER A 22 -6.25 0.67 30.92
C SER A 22 -5.54 -0.19 31.98
N SER A 23 -5.57 -1.52 31.83
CA SER A 23 -4.86 -2.44 32.72
C SER A 23 -3.39 -2.61 32.37
N GLY A 24 -2.97 -2.07 31.20
CA GLY A 24 -1.61 -2.23 30.70
C GLY A 24 -1.38 -3.58 30.04
N TYR A 25 -0.19 -3.74 29.50
CA TYR A 25 0.21 -4.95 28.78
C TYR A 25 1.46 -5.54 29.39
N GLU A 26 1.53 -6.86 29.42
CA GLU A 26 2.75 -7.55 29.76
C GLU A 26 3.74 -7.42 28.60
N ILE A 27 4.97 -7.02 28.89
CA ILE A 27 5.98 -6.82 27.85
C ILE A 27 6.61 -8.16 27.51
N LYS A 28 6.31 -8.63 26.28
CA LYS A 28 6.89 -9.85 25.74
C LYS A 28 7.36 -9.59 24.32
N GLU A 29 8.40 -10.30 23.94
CA GLU A 29 8.84 -10.29 22.54
C GLU A 29 7.67 -10.76 21.66
N ASP A 30 7.50 -10.13 20.51
CA ASP A 30 6.48 -10.42 19.49
C ASP A 30 5.04 -10.02 19.87
N SER A 31 4.78 -9.61 21.12
CA SER A 31 3.42 -9.21 21.51
C SER A 31 2.92 -7.97 20.78
N PHE A 32 3.83 -7.11 20.34
CA PHE A 32 3.50 -5.83 19.71
C PHE A 32 4.06 -5.73 18.30
N GLU A 33 4.17 -6.85 17.64
CA GLU A 33 4.67 -6.89 16.26
C GLU A 33 3.71 -6.15 15.33
N PRO A 34 4.22 -5.22 14.51
CA PRO A 34 3.37 -4.50 13.58
C PRO A 34 2.71 -5.44 12.57
N TYR A 35 1.50 -5.09 12.17
CA TYR A 35 0.79 -5.85 11.16
C TYR A 35 1.37 -5.58 9.78
N THR A 36 1.27 -6.58 8.92
CA THR A 36 1.54 -6.41 7.50
C THR A 36 0.28 -6.69 6.72
N GLY A 37 0.13 -6.08 5.57
CA GLY A 37 -1.03 -6.31 4.73
C GLY A 37 -0.73 -5.99 3.28
N TRP A 38 -1.62 -6.44 2.41
CA TRP A 38 -1.56 -6.18 0.99
C TRP A 38 -2.54 -5.09 0.62
N ILE A 39 -2.08 -4.12 -0.16
CA ILE A 39 -2.88 -3.01 -0.67
C ILE A 39 -2.84 -3.07 -2.18
N TYR A 40 -3.97 -2.86 -2.82
CA TYR A 40 -4.12 -2.98 -4.27
C TYR A 40 -4.52 -1.65 -4.86
N GLY A 41 -4.00 -1.32 -6.02
CA GLY A 41 -4.43 -0.12 -6.72
C GLY A 41 -3.58 0.21 -7.93
N GLN A 42 -3.93 1.32 -8.56
CA GLN A 42 -3.17 1.89 -9.65
C GLN A 42 -2.19 2.93 -9.10
N VAL A 43 -0.94 2.85 -9.53
CA VAL A 43 0.07 3.83 -9.13
C VAL A 43 -0.28 5.18 -9.76
N ILE A 44 -0.42 6.20 -8.94
CA ILE A 44 -0.69 7.56 -9.41
C ILE A 44 0.50 8.50 -9.16
N ILE A 45 1.30 8.21 -8.16
CA ILE A 45 2.54 8.94 -7.86
C ILE A 45 3.59 7.94 -7.39
N ASP A 46 4.79 8.07 -7.91
CA ASP A 46 5.92 7.22 -7.50
C ASP A 46 7.17 8.10 -7.43
N THR A 47 7.60 8.41 -6.23
CA THR A 47 8.81 9.20 -5.98
C THR A 47 9.84 8.36 -5.23
N ASP A 48 11.01 8.92 -5.00
CA ASP A 48 12.04 8.22 -4.21
C ASP A 48 11.59 8.00 -2.75
N ASN A 49 10.70 8.85 -2.26
CA ASN A 49 10.31 8.84 -0.85
C ASN A 49 9.01 8.11 -0.57
N TYR A 50 8.07 8.12 -1.51
CA TYR A 50 6.77 7.50 -1.30
C TYR A 50 6.15 7.06 -2.62
N ILE A 51 5.15 6.19 -2.48
CA ILE A 51 4.29 5.79 -3.59
C ILE A 51 2.83 6.01 -3.17
N ALA A 52 2.03 6.53 -4.09
CA ALA A 52 0.59 6.67 -3.88
C ALA A 52 -0.15 5.83 -4.90
N ILE A 53 -1.10 5.06 -4.41
CA ILE A 53 -1.95 4.21 -5.24
C ILE A 53 -3.41 4.57 -5.00
N ALA A 54 -4.23 4.39 -6.02
CA ALA A 54 -5.66 4.68 -5.96
C ALA A 54 -6.46 3.46 -6.38
N SER A 55 -7.59 3.23 -5.69
CA SER A 55 -8.52 2.17 -6.07
C SER A 55 -9.45 2.60 -7.20
N GLU A 56 -9.65 3.91 -7.34
CA GLU A 56 -10.53 4.46 -8.38
C GLU A 56 -9.80 5.56 -9.12
N VAL A 57 -9.70 5.41 -10.44
CA VAL A 57 -9.10 6.41 -11.32
C VAL A 57 -10.08 6.71 -12.45
N PHE A 58 -10.34 7.99 -12.66
CA PHE A 58 -11.33 8.45 -13.64
C PHE A 58 -10.64 9.00 -14.89
N GLY A 59 -11.38 8.97 -16.01
CA GLY A 59 -10.85 9.40 -17.29
C GLY A 59 -10.48 10.88 -17.38
N ASP A 60 -10.97 11.71 -16.44
CA ASP A 60 -10.63 13.12 -16.36
C ASP A 60 -9.33 13.40 -15.58
N GLY A 61 -8.61 12.35 -15.19
CA GLY A 61 -7.36 12.48 -14.43
C GLY A 61 -7.53 12.57 -12.91
N ARG A 62 -8.74 12.41 -12.42
CA ARG A 62 -9.02 12.44 -10.97
C ARG A 62 -9.00 11.02 -10.41
N ALA A 63 -8.74 10.91 -9.11
CA ALA A 63 -8.67 9.64 -8.42
C ALA A 63 -9.30 9.73 -7.04
N ARG A 64 -9.77 8.59 -6.54
CA ARG A 64 -10.31 8.46 -5.18
C ARG A 64 -9.74 7.22 -4.50
N LYS A 65 -9.94 7.17 -3.18
CA LYS A 65 -9.46 6.06 -2.34
C LYS A 65 -7.97 5.88 -2.51
N ILE A 66 -7.26 6.94 -2.18
CA ILE A 66 -5.82 7.03 -2.36
C ILE A 66 -5.12 6.61 -1.07
N THR A 67 -4.16 5.68 -1.22
CA THR A 67 -3.27 5.27 -0.14
C THR A 67 -1.88 5.72 -0.48
N SER A 68 -1.26 6.47 0.42
CA SER A 68 0.11 6.92 0.27
C SER A 68 1.00 6.18 1.26
N LEU A 69 2.08 5.59 0.77
CA LEU A 69 2.98 4.78 1.57
C LEU A 69 4.40 5.30 1.46
N PRO A 70 5.07 5.57 2.60
CA PRO A 70 6.49 5.85 2.54
C PRO A 70 7.23 4.61 2.05
N LYS A 71 8.27 4.81 1.24
CA LYS A 71 9.04 3.70 0.66
C LYS A 71 9.64 2.81 1.76
N THR A 72 9.94 3.38 2.92
CA THR A 72 10.51 2.64 4.05
C THR A 72 9.53 1.65 4.68
N ALA A 73 8.23 1.81 4.45
CA ALA A 73 7.22 0.90 4.98
C ALA A 73 6.89 -0.25 4.02
N ILE A 74 7.45 -0.24 2.82
CA ILE A 74 7.13 -1.20 1.78
C ILE A 74 8.07 -2.40 1.88
N ILE A 75 7.49 -3.59 1.95
CA ILE A 75 8.22 -4.86 1.98
C ILE A 75 8.38 -5.39 0.57
N GLU A 76 7.32 -5.34 -0.21
CA GLU A 76 7.28 -5.94 -1.54
C GLU A 76 6.26 -5.22 -2.42
N ILE A 77 6.60 -5.03 -3.69
CA ILE A 77 5.67 -4.52 -4.71
C ILE A 77 5.61 -5.55 -5.83
N ILE A 78 4.41 -5.95 -6.18
CA ILE A 78 4.19 -6.83 -7.31
C ILE A 78 3.35 -6.08 -8.34
N GLU A 79 3.88 -5.91 -9.53
CA GLU A 79 3.16 -5.27 -10.62
C GLU A 79 2.42 -6.33 -11.42
N PHE A 80 1.15 -6.04 -11.73
CA PHE A 80 0.36 -6.89 -12.60
C PHE A 80 0.73 -6.57 -14.04
N LYS A 81 1.14 -7.59 -14.77
CA LYS A 81 1.52 -7.41 -16.18
C LYS A 81 0.28 -7.44 -17.05
N ARG A 82 0.32 -6.64 -18.12
CA ARG A 82 -0.69 -6.73 -19.15
C ARG A 82 -0.63 -8.12 -19.78
N LYS A 83 -1.79 -8.72 -19.93
CA LYS A 83 -1.90 -9.99 -20.62
C LYS A 83 -1.78 -9.74 -22.12
N ASN A 84 -0.80 -10.38 -22.76
CA ASN A 84 -0.66 -10.36 -24.20
C ASN A 84 -1.70 -11.31 -24.79
N GLY A 85 -2.58 -10.75 -25.59
CA GLY A 85 -3.67 -11.53 -26.17
C GLY A 85 -3.57 -11.64 -27.63
#